data_a025dbe87ac9344716c372fa86c54662
#
_entry.id   a025dbe87ac9344716c372fa86c54662
#
_cell.length_a   1.000
_cell.length_b   1.000
_cell.length_c   1.000
_cell.angle_alpha   90.00
_cell.angle_beta   90.00
_cell.angle_gamma   90.00
#
_symmetry.space_group_name_H-M   'P 1'
#
loop_
_entity.id
_entity.type
_entity.pdbx_description
1 polymer ?
#
loop_
_entity_poly.entity_id
_entity_poly.type
_entity_poly.pdbx_seq_one_letter_code
_entity_poly.pdbx_strand_id
1 'polypeptide(L)'
;GSRVLVGRDTFLAENGIDIVYLCPVTWADDDPREEFWSDRQKKSGLKNPQNPYRVKDYYRIDPEYGTDEDLLLFVKEAHALGMRVILDLVYYHCGPAAVFIKDHPDFVKRDENGQVKNGRWHFPEINFESAELREYLWKNMEYFIEKFDVDGYRCDVSPSVPLDFWEEGRKRMEALKPDVMMLAE
;
A
#
# COMPACT_ATOMS: atom_id res chain seq x y z
N GLY A 1 10.96 -15.76 4.13
CA GLY A 1 9.67 -15.56 3.75
C GLY A 1 8.55 -15.80 4.75
N SER A 2 7.45 -16.25 4.24
CA SER A 2 6.16 -16.43 4.90
C SER A 2 6.18 -17.35 6.13
N ARG A 3 6.96 -18.41 6.09
CA ARG A 3 7.08 -19.34 7.24
C ARG A 3 7.60 -18.65 8.50
N VAL A 4 8.43 -17.65 8.33
CA VAL A 4 8.94 -16.83 9.45
C VAL A 4 7.83 -15.92 10.00
N LEU A 5 6.94 -15.42 9.14
CA LEU A 5 5.81 -14.58 9.56
C LEU A 5 4.78 -15.40 10.35
N VAL A 6 4.44 -16.59 9.90
CA VAL A 6 3.49 -17.48 10.59
C VAL A 6 4.00 -17.85 11.99
N GLY A 7 5.29 -18.15 12.13
CA GLY A 7 5.89 -18.41 13.45
C GLY A 7 5.85 -17.19 14.38
N ARG A 8 5.91 -15.98 13.81
CA ARG A 8 5.78 -14.73 14.57
C ARG A 8 4.36 -14.47 15.06
N ASP A 9 3.33 -14.90 14.34
CA ASP A 9 1.93 -14.75 14.76
C ASP A 9 1.68 -15.38 16.12
N THR A 10 2.10 -16.62 16.33
CA THR A 10 1.96 -17.30 17.62
C THR A 10 2.69 -16.55 18.73
N PHE A 11 3.94 -16.13 18.48
CA PHE A 11 4.72 -15.35 19.44
C PHE A 11 4.02 -14.04 19.81
N LEU A 12 3.49 -13.30 18.82
CA LEU A 12 2.81 -12.04 19.06
C LEU A 12 1.55 -12.23 19.91
N ALA A 13 0.74 -13.24 19.59
CA ALA A 13 -0.48 -13.56 20.33
C ALA A 13 -0.18 -13.94 21.79
N GLU A 14 0.85 -14.76 22.02
CA GLU A 14 1.29 -15.15 23.37
C GLU A 14 1.77 -13.97 24.20
N ASN A 15 2.24 -12.90 23.54
CA ASN A 15 2.68 -11.66 24.21
C ASN A 15 1.57 -10.59 24.29
N GLY A 16 0.30 -10.95 24.05
CA GLY A 16 -0.85 -10.06 24.23
C GLY A 16 -1.03 -9.02 23.12
N ILE A 17 -0.52 -9.28 21.93
CA ILE A 17 -0.69 -8.40 20.77
C ILE A 17 -2.03 -8.73 20.09
N ASP A 18 -2.92 -7.72 19.99
CA ASP A 18 -4.25 -7.84 19.39
C ASP A 18 -4.33 -7.43 17.93
N ILE A 19 -3.40 -6.58 17.49
CA ILE A 19 -3.36 -6.01 16.15
C ILE A 19 -1.96 -6.14 15.59
N VAL A 20 -1.85 -6.66 14.36
CA VAL A 20 -0.61 -6.69 13.58
C VAL A 20 -0.72 -5.67 12.46
N TYR A 21 0.18 -4.70 12.48
CA TYR A 21 0.34 -3.73 11.40
C TYR A 21 1.47 -4.18 10.48
N LEU A 22 1.18 -4.30 9.20
CA LEU A 22 2.17 -4.61 8.18
C LEU A 22 2.51 -3.35 7.38
N CYS A 23 3.80 -3.04 7.28
CA CYS A 23 4.31 -2.08 6.29
C CYS A 23 3.87 -2.51 4.90
N PRO A 24 3.93 -1.64 3.88
CA PRO A 24 3.42 -1.97 2.56
C PRO A 24 3.93 -3.33 2.07
N VAL A 25 3.00 -4.22 1.72
CA VAL A 25 3.31 -5.58 1.22
C VAL A 25 3.25 -5.65 -0.30
N THR A 26 2.81 -4.58 -0.94
CA THR A 26 2.70 -4.47 -2.38
C THR A 26 4.07 -4.37 -3.05
N TRP A 27 4.12 -4.75 -4.33
CA TRP A 27 5.37 -4.80 -5.08
C TRP A 27 6.03 -3.43 -5.15
N ALA A 28 7.23 -3.32 -4.56
CA ALA A 28 8.02 -2.10 -4.54
C ALA A 28 8.70 -1.85 -5.88
N ASP A 29 8.80 -0.58 -6.26
CA ASP A 29 9.44 -0.16 -7.50
C ASP A 29 10.96 -0.26 -7.39
N ASP A 30 11.58 -0.84 -8.40
CA ASP A 30 13.01 -1.05 -8.52
C ASP A 30 13.68 -0.17 -9.58
N ASP A 31 12.98 0.87 -10.05
CA ASP A 31 13.52 1.82 -11.05
C ASP A 31 14.81 2.46 -10.52
N PRO A 32 15.94 2.38 -11.27
CA PRO A 32 17.24 2.84 -10.78
C PRO A 32 17.46 4.35 -10.90
N ARG A 33 16.50 5.11 -11.45
CA ARG A 33 16.67 6.56 -11.65
C ARG A 33 16.69 7.32 -10.33
N GLU A 34 17.83 7.91 -10.00
CA GLU A 34 18.06 8.62 -8.73
C GLU A 34 17.16 9.85 -8.53
N GLU A 35 16.63 10.43 -9.61
CA GLU A 35 15.69 11.55 -9.52
C GLU A 35 14.40 11.20 -8.76
N PHE A 36 14.06 9.90 -8.72
CA PHE A 36 12.90 9.36 -8.00
C PHE A 36 13.28 8.68 -6.68
N TRP A 37 14.50 8.87 -6.21
CA TRP A 37 14.90 8.36 -4.90
C TRP A 37 14.62 9.39 -3.82
N SER A 38 14.11 8.93 -2.67
CA SER A 38 14.02 9.77 -1.49
C SER A 38 15.42 10.15 -0.98
N ASP A 39 15.50 11.20 -0.18
CA ASP A 39 16.78 11.60 0.44
C ASP A 39 17.38 10.47 1.28
N ARG A 40 16.54 9.68 1.95
CA ARG A 40 16.98 8.50 2.70
C ARG A 40 17.62 7.45 1.79
N GLN A 41 17.03 7.19 0.61
CA GLN A 41 17.60 6.27 -0.37
C GLN A 41 18.96 6.78 -0.87
N LYS A 42 19.06 8.08 -1.21
CA LYS A 42 20.32 8.69 -1.68
C LYS A 42 21.44 8.61 -0.62
N LYS A 43 21.08 8.79 0.65
CA LYS A 43 22.04 8.75 1.76
C LYS A 43 22.41 7.32 2.20
N SER A 44 21.71 6.31 1.73
CA SER A 44 21.94 4.91 2.15
C SER A 44 23.30 4.35 1.73
N GLY A 45 23.91 4.90 0.67
CA GLY A 45 25.13 4.37 0.06
C GLY A 45 24.93 3.05 -0.69
N LEU A 46 23.70 2.57 -0.80
CA LEU A 46 23.36 1.33 -1.48
C LEU A 46 23.07 1.60 -2.97
N LYS A 47 23.35 0.62 -3.79
CA LYS A 47 22.98 0.66 -5.22
C LYS A 47 21.51 0.29 -5.33
N ASN A 48 20.69 1.21 -5.86
CA ASN A 48 19.24 1.04 -6.05
C ASN A 48 18.52 0.48 -4.79
N PRO A 49 18.52 1.22 -3.67
CA PRO A 49 17.93 0.76 -2.41
C PRO A 49 16.42 0.60 -2.52
N GLN A 50 15.90 -0.49 -1.97
CA GLN A 50 14.46 -0.78 -1.94
C GLN A 50 13.73 0.15 -0.97
N ASN A 51 12.52 0.56 -1.36
CA ASN A 51 11.62 1.33 -0.51
C ASN A 51 10.18 0.84 -0.69
N PRO A 52 9.56 0.22 0.31
CA PRO A 52 8.21 -0.33 0.20
C PRO A 52 7.12 0.73 -0.05
N TYR A 53 7.40 2.00 0.27
CA TYR A 53 6.49 3.12 0.00
C TYR A 53 6.56 3.64 -1.44
N ARG A 54 7.44 3.10 -2.25
CA ARG A 54 7.57 3.37 -3.68
C ARG A 54 6.93 2.23 -4.46
N VAL A 55 5.61 2.30 -4.64
CA VAL A 55 4.81 1.17 -5.12
C VAL A 55 4.85 1.06 -6.64
N LYS A 56 5.16 -0.14 -7.14
CA LYS A 56 5.10 -0.50 -8.56
C LYS A 56 3.75 -1.10 -8.94
N ASP A 57 3.23 -2.01 -8.14
CA ASP A 57 1.93 -2.65 -8.40
C ASP A 57 1.11 -2.77 -7.13
N TYR A 58 -0.02 -2.06 -7.09
CA TYR A 58 -0.93 -2.05 -5.94
C TYR A 58 -1.72 -3.35 -5.76
N TYR A 59 -1.75 -4.23 -6.75
CA TYR A 59 -2.53 -5.46 -6.75
C TYR A 59 -1.68 -6.73 -6.59
N ARG A 60 -0.36 -6.60 -6.47
CA ARG A 60 0.54 -7.74 -6.32
C ARG A 60 1.36 -7.64 -5.05
N ILE A 61 1.52 -8.78 -4.40
CA ILE A 61 2.44 -8.91 -3.25
C ILE A 61 3.88 -8.91 -3.78
N ASP A 62 4.76 -8.18 -3.09
CA ASP A 62 6.17 -8.19 -3.44
C ASP A 62 6.75 -9.60 -3.29
N PRO A 63 7.37 -10.16 -4.34
CA PRO A 63 7.94 -11.50 -4.28
C PRO A 63 8.97 -11.70 -3.17
N GLU A 64 9.59 -10.62 -2.70
CA GLU A 64 10.53 -10.66 -1.57
C GLU A 64 9.81 -11.08 -0.27
N TYR A 65 8.54 -10.71 -0.11
CA TYR A 65 7.76 -11.04 1.08
C TYR A 65 7.04 -12.37 0.97
N GLY A 66 6.74 -12.83 -0.22
CA GLY A 66 6.07 -14.09 -0.46
C GLY A 66 5.05 -14.03 -1.58
N THR A 67 4.07 -14.93 -1.51
CA THR A 67 2.99 -15.09 -2.49
C THR A 67 1.65 -14.63 -1.91
N ASP A 68 0.61 -14.62 -2.75
CA ASP A 68 -0.76 -14.38 -2.30
C ASP A 68 -1.21 -15.41 -1.26
N GLU A 69 -0.85 -16.68 -1.45
CA GLU A 69 -1.15 -17.76 -0.52
C GLU A 69 -0.48 -17.55 0.83
N ASP A 70 0.72 -16.97 0.84
CA ASP A 70 1.46 -16.65 2.05
C ASP A 70 0.76 -15.56 2.86
N LEU A 71 0.28 -14.50 2.22
CA LEU A 71 -0.47 -13.44 2.91
C LEU A 71 -1.82 -13.98 3.40
N LEU A 72 -2.51 -14.77 2.59
CA LEU A 72 -3.77 -15.39 2.97
C LEU A 72 -3.61 -16.26 4.22
N LEU A 73 -2.57 -17.09 4.26
CA LEU A 73 -2.24 -17.92 5.41
C LEU A 73 -1.90 -17.09 6.64
N PHE A 74 -1.11 -16.03 6.47
CA PHE A 74 -0.75 -15.13 7.56
C PHE A 74 -1.99 -14.51 8.22
N VAL A 75 -2.91 -13.98 7.43
CA VAL A 75 -4.15 -13.37 7.94
C VAL A 75 -5.03 -14.42 8.63
N LYS A 76 -5.17 -15.59 8.03
CA LYS A 76 -5.94 -16.71 8.60
C LYS A 76 -5.39 -17.15 9.96
N GLU A 77 -4.09 -17.31 10.06
CA GLU A 77 -3.40 -17.70 11.31
C GLU A 77 -3.56 -16.59 12.38
N ALA A 78 -3.41 -15.32 11.98
CA ALA A 78 -3.62 -14.20 12.90
C ALA A 78 -5.05 -14.21 13.46
N HIS A 79 -6.05 -14.40 12.62
CA HIS A 79 -7.46 -14.48 13.04
C HIS A 79 -7.70 -15.65 13.97
N ALA A 80 -7.10 -16.82 13.69
CA ALA A 80 -7.22 -17.99 14.55
C ALA A 80 -6.66 -17.73 15.97
N LEU A 81 -5.71 -16.83 16.10
CA LEU A 81 -5.10 -16.41 17.36
C LEU A 81 -5.78 -15.17 17.97
N GLY A 82 -6.90 -14.71 17.41
CA GLY A 82 -7.64 -13.55 17.90
C GLY A 82 -7.03 -12.19 17.56
N MET A 83 -6.09 -12.14 16.62
CA MET A 83 -5.46 -10.90 16.18
C MET A 83 -6.11 -10.35 14.90
N ARG A 84 -6.08 -9.03 14.75
CA ARG A 84 -6.46 -8.34 13.54
C ARG A 84 -5.23 -7.96 12.72
N VAL A 85 -5.39 -7.87 11.39
CA VAL A 85 -4.31 -7.52 10.46
C VAL A 85 -4.66 -6.24 9.72
N ILE A 86 -3.78 -5.24 9.79
CA ILE A 86 -3.93 -3.95 9.13
C ILE A 86 -2.78 -3.78 8.14
N LEU A 87 -3.11 -3.36 6.91
CA LEU A 87 -2.13 -3.05 5.87
C LEU A 87 -1.92 -1.55 5.73
N ASP A 88 -0.72 -1.17 5.30
CA ASP A 88 -0.40 0.21 4.94
C ASP A 88 -0.89 0.53 3.52
N LEU A 89 -1.64 1.63 3.35
CA LEU A 89 -2.05 2.15 2.04
C LEU A 89 -1.20 3.36 1.68
N VAL A 90 -0.50 3.28 0.54
CA VAL A 90 0.39 4.32 0.05
C VAL A 90 -0.23 4.97 -1.18
N TYR A 91 -1.23 5.84 -0.97
CA TYR A 91 -2.03 6.44 -2.04
C TYR A 91 -1.69 7.90 -2.36
N TYR A 92 -0.79 8.53 -1.61
CA TYR A 92 -0.34 9.89 -1.93
C TYR A 92 0.56 9.92 -3.18
N HIS A 93 1.43 8.92 -3.31
CA HIS A 93 2.39 8.79 -4.42
C HIS A 93 2.56 7.33 -4.82
N CYS A 94 3.23 7.11 -5.96
CA CYS A 94 3.60 5.77 -6.43
C CYS A 94 5.07 5.76 -6.89
N GLY A 95 5.56 4.60 -7.33
CA GLY A 95 6.86 4.50 -7.98
C GLY A 95 6.79 5.02 -9.43
N PRO A 96 7.93 5.44 -10.00
CA PRO A 96 7.98 5.95 -11.38
C PRO A 96 7.69 4.87 -12.44
N ALA A 97 7.92 3.61 -12.11
CA ALA A 97 7.59 2.46 -12.97
C ALA A 97 6.28 1.78 -12.58
N ALA A 98 5.38 2.47 -11.87
CA ALA A 98 4.07 1.93 -11.52
C ALA A 98 3.34 1.43 -12.77
N VAL A 99 2.85 0.19 -12.72
CA VAL A 99 2.34 -0.53 -13.90
C VAL A 99 1.14 0.16 -14.55
N PHE A 100 0.33 0.91 -13.78
CA PHE A 100 -0.83 1.60 -14.33
C PHE A 100 -0.48 2.85 -15.16
N ILE A 101 0.71 3.43 -15.01
CA ILE A 101 1.08 4.70 -15.69
C ILE A 101 1.06 4.56 -17.20
N LYS A 102 1.46 3.41 -17.74
CA LYS A 102 1.50 3.16 -19.18
C LYS A 102 0.11 3.22 -19.80
N ASP A 103 -0.86 2.57 -19.18
CA ASP A 103 -2.24 2.50 -19.70
C ASP A 103 -3.08 3.70 -19.29
N HIS A 104 -2.70 4.36 -18.20
CA HIS A 104 -3.40 5.50 -17.63
C HIS A 104 -2.40 6.63 -17.26
N PRO A 105 -1.87 7.36 -18.26
CA PRO A 105 -0.89 8.42 -18.01
C PRO A 105 -1.39 9.54 -17.09
N ASP A 106 -2.70 9.73 -16.99
CA ASP A 106 -3.37 10.73 -16.16
C ASP A 106 -3.55 10.29 -14.68
N PHE A 107 -3.16 9.07 -14.33
CA PHE A 107 -3.21 8.60 -12.93
C PHE A 107 -2.16 9.26 -12.04
N VAL A 108 -1.15 9.86 -12.63
CA VAL A 108 -0.15 10.67 -11.92
C VAL A 108 -0.24 12.13 -12.39
N LYS A 109 0.10 13.05 -11.49
CA LYS A 109 0.13 14.47 -11.82
C LYS A 109 1.24 14.77 -12.82
N ARG A 110 0.95 15.71 -13.74
CA ARG A 110 1.88 16.13 -14.78
C ARG A 110 2.01 17.65 -14.80
N ASP A 111 3.17 18.12 -15.24
CA ASP A 111 3.41 19.53 -15.44
C ASP A 111 2.78 20.02 -16.76
N GLU A 112 2.93 21.31 -17.06
CA GLU A 112 2.43 21.95 -18.29
C GLU A 112 3.00 21.33 -19.58
N ASN A 113 4.16 20.67 -19.50
CA ASN A 113 4.81 19.99 -20.61
C ASN A 113 4.43 18.50 -20.72
N GLY A 114 3.52 18.03 -19.89
CA GLY A 114 3.08 16.65 -19.86
C GLY A 114 4.06 15.68 -19.18
N GLN A 115 5.10 16.20 -18.53
CA GLN A 115 6.04 15.37 -17.78
C GLN A 115 5.49 15.02 -16.41
N VAL A 116 5.88 13.85 -15.88
CA VAL A 116 5.48 13.42 -14.54
C VAL A 116 6.00 14.41 -13.51
N LYS A 117 5.09 14.87 -12.66
CA LYS A 117 5.39 15.82 -11.58
C LYS A 117 5.75 15.06 -10.31
N ASN A 118 6.98 15.26 -9.83
CA ASN A 118 7.42 14.69 -8.58
C ASN A 118 6.84 15.47 -7.40
N GLY A 119 6.22 14.77 -6.48
CA GLY A 119 5.73 15.33 -5.25
C GLY A 119 6.78 15.30 -4.14
N ARG A 120 6.30 15.28 -2.92
CA ARG A 120 7.11 15.07 -1.71
C ARG A 120 7.91 13.76 -1.84
N TRP A 121 9.12 13.70 -1.32
CA TRP A 121 10.04 12.55 -1.40
C TRP A 121 10.48 12.15 -2.82
N HIS A 122 10.28 13.02 -3.82
CA HIS A 122 10.69 12.83 -5.22
C HIS A 122 9.95 11.71 -5.97
N PHE A 123 8.81 11.25 -5.45
CA PHE A 123 7.98 10.23 -6.09
C PHE A 123 6.87 10.85 -6.94
N PRO A 124 6.43 10.19 -8.03
CA PRO A 124 5.25 10.63 -8.77
C PRO A 124 4.03 10.76 -7.87
N GLU A 125 3.35 11.88 -7.95
CA GLU A 125 2.17 12.17 -7.13
C GLU A 125 0.91 11.66 -7.81
N ILE A 126 0.05 10.97 -7.07
CA ILE A 126 -1.22 10.42 -7.56
C ILE A 126 -2.19 11.56 -7.89
N ASN A 127 -2.87 11.43 -9.04
CA ASN A 127 -3.84 12.43 -9.52
C ASN A 127 -5.28 12.05 -9.14
N PHE A 128 -5.74 12.56 -7.99
CA PHE A 128 -7.11 12.32 -7.50
C PHE A 128 -8.21 13.09 -8.26
N GLU A 129 -7.87 13.91 -9.24
CA GLU A 129 -8.85 14.52 -10.14
C GLU A 129 -9.40 13.51 -11.15
N SER A 130 -8.67 12.42 -11.41
CA SER A 130 -9.13 11.34 -12.26
C SER A 130 -10.13 10.45 -11.53
N ALA A 131 -11.37 10.41 -12.04
CA ALA A 131 -12.40 9.52 -11.51
C ALA A 131 -12.03 8.03 -11.67
N GLU A 132 -11.38 7.67 -12.77
CA GLU A 132 -10.91 6.30 -13.02
C GLU A 132 -9.83 5.89 -12.02
N LEU A 133 -8.92 6.82 -11.68
CA LEU A 133 -7.90 6.58 -10.66
C LEU A 133 -8.55 6.29 -9.31
N ARG A 134 -9.53 7.09 -8.91
CA ARG A 134 -10.26 6.89 -7.66
C ARG A 134 -10.91 5.50 -7.61
N GLU A 135 -11.61 5.10 -8.66
CA GLU A 135 -12.18 3.75 -8.76
C GLU A 135 -11.13 2.65 -8.68
N TYR A 136 -10.01 2.82 -9.36
CA TYR A 136 -8.89 1.89 -9.32
C TYR A 136 -8.38 1.66 -7.88
N LEU A 137 -8.25 2.72 -7.10
CA LEU A 137 -7.79 2.64 -5.72
C LEU A 137 -8.88 2.12 -4.76
N TRP A 138 -10.14 2.52 -4.92
CA TRP A 138 -11.23 1.96 -4.13
C TRP A 138 -11.37 0.45 -4.35
N LYS A 139 -11.28 0.00 -5.60
CA LYS A 139 -11.27 -1.43 -5.94
C LYS A 139 -10.05 -2.15 -5.37
N ASN A 140 -8.93 -1.46 -5.27
CA ASN A 140 -7.73 -1.99 -4.64
C ASN A 140 -7.97 -2.26 -3.14
N MET A 141 -8.60 -1.34 -2.43
CA MET A 141 -8.99 -1.55 -1.02
C MET A 141 -9.97 -2.72 -0.89
N GLU A 142 -10.99 -2.77 -1.73
CA GLU A 142 -11.95 -3.87 -1.75
C GLU A 142 -11.27 -5.22 -2.00
N TYR A 143 -10.33 -5.24 -2.95
CA TYR A 143 -9.58 -6.45 -3.32
C TYR A 143 -8.88 -7.12 -2.13
N PHE A 144 -8.17 -6.36 -1.31
CA PHE A 144 -7.45 -6.92 -0.16
C PHE A 144 -8.41 -7.41 0.94
N ILE A 145 -9.53 -6.75 1.14
CA ILE A 145 -10.55 -7.22 2.08
C ILE A 145 -11.21 -8.50 1.57
N GLU A 146 -11.63 -8.53 0.32
CA GLU A 146 -12.34 -9.68 -0.24
C GLU A 146 -11.45 -10.90 -0.38
N LYS A 147 -10.22 -10.73 -0.83
CA LYS A 147 -9.30 -11.85 -1.09
C LYS A 147 -8.59 -12.35 0.15
N PHE A 148 -8.12 -11.44 1.00
CA PHE A 148 -7.25 -11.79 2.14
C PHE A 148 -7.92 -11.62 3.50
N ASP A 149 -9.13 -11.05 3.54
CA ASP A 149 -9.88 -10.80 4.78
C ASP A 149 -9.10 -9.93 5.79
N VAL A 150 -8.32 -8.96 5.30
CA VAL A 150 -7.65 -8.01 6.17
C VAL A 150 -8.67 -7.15 6.94
N ASP A 151 -8.30 -6.67 8.12
CA ASP A 151 -9.22 -6.00 9.03
C ASP A 151 -9.24 -4.49 8.87
N GLY A 152 -8.33 -3.95 8.08
CA GLY A 152 -8.30 -2.52 7.83
C GLY A 152 -6.99 -2.01 7.29
N TYR A 153 -6.86 -0.69 7.35
CA TYR A 153 -5.76 0.03 6.73
C TYR A 153 -5.25 1.16 7.60
N ARG A 154 -3.94 1.38 7.53
CA ARG A 154 -3.32 2.65 7.93
C ARG A 154 -3.10 3.46 6.66
N CYS A 155 -3.65 4.67 6.63
CA CYS A 155 -3.65 5.53 5.44
C CYS A 155 -2.47 6.49 5.50
N ASP A 156 -1.41 6.18 4.73
CA ASP A 156 -0.18 6.96 4.68
C ASP A 156 -0.41 8.36 4.11
N VAL A 157 0.13 9.38 4.78
CA VAL A 157 -0.02 10.80 4.40
C VAL A 157 -1.49 11.19 4.15
N SER A 158 -2.41 10.67 4.95
CA SER A 158 -3.85 10.82 4.74
C SER A 158 -4.34 12.28 4.61
N PRO A 159 -3.78 13.28 5.32
CA PRO A 159 -4.20 14.68 5.16
C PRO A 159 -3.90 15.27 3.77
N SER A 160 -2.98 14.68 3.02
CA SER A 160 -2.60 15.12 1.67
C SER A 160 -3.40 14.43 0.56
N VAL A 161 -4.22 13.45 0.92
CA VAL A 161 -5.17 12.78 0.03
C VAL A 161 -6.55 13.40 0.24
N PRO A 162 -7.35 13.65 -0.82
CA PRO A 162 -8.64 14.32 -0.65
C PRO A 162 -9.55 13.62 0.35
N LEU A 163 -10.18 14.39 1.23
CA LEU A 163 -11.06 13.86 2.27
C LEU A 163 -12.25 13.08 1.68
N ASP A 164 -12.84 13.58 0.61
CA ASP A 164 -13.97 12.92 -0.08
C ASP A 164 -13.59 11.54 -0.63
N PHE A 165 -12.34 11.36 -1.04
CA PHE A 165 -11.82 10.05 -1.42
C PHE A 165 -11.86 9.07 -0.23
N TRP A 166 -11.40 9.51 0.94
CA TRP A 166 -11.42 8.68 2.15
C TRP A 166 -12.83 8.40 2.66
N GLU A 167 -13.73 9.38 2.57
CA GLU A 167 -15.14 9.21 2.99
C GLU A 167 -15.84 8.13 2.17
N GLU A 168 -15.71 8.17 0.85
CA GLU A 168 -16.27 7.15 -0.03
C GLU A 168 -15.57 5.79 0.18
N GLY A 169 -14.26 5.79 0.34
CA GLY A 169 -13.49 4.58 0.65
C GLY A 169 -13.97 3.90 1.92
N ARG A 170 -14.16 4.66 3.00
CA ARG A 170 -14.70 4.14 4.27
C ARG A 170 -16.08 3.54 4.09
N LYS A 171 -16.97 4.25 3.41
CA LYS A 171 -18.32 3.78 3.12
C LYS A 171 -18.33 2.44 2.40
N ARG A 172 -17.48 2.29 1.36
CA ARG A 172 -17.35 1.05 0.60
C ARG A 172 -16.78 -0.08 1.45
N MET A 173 -15.77 0.21 2.27
CA MET A 173 -15.15 -0.80 3.14
C MET A 173 -16.09 -1.26 4.24
N GLU A 174 -16.83 -0.35 4.86
CA GLU A 174 -17.84 -0.68 5.88
C GLU A 174 -18.98 -1.54 5.33
N ALA A 175 -19.31 -1.39 4.04
CA ALA A 175 -20.29 -2.25 3.37
C ALA A 175 -19.80 -3.70 3.24
N LEU A 176 -18.49 -3.91 3.09
CA LEU A 176 -17.87 -5.24 3.00
C LEU A 176 -17.55 -5.83 4.38
N LYS A 177 -17.08 -4.99 5.29
CA LYS A 177 -16.65 -5.38 6.63
C LYS A 177 -17.02 -4.27 7.62
N PRO A 178 -18.16 -4.38 8.33
CA PRO A 178 -18.69 -3.29 9.20
C PRO A 178 -17.73 -2.81 10.28
N ASP A 179 -16.83 -3.68 10.76
CA ASP A 179 -15.85 -3.38 11.79
C ASP A 179 -14.45 -3.03 11.21
N VAL A 180 -14.38 -2.69 9.92
CA VAL A 180 -13.12 -2.30 9.27
C VAL A 180 -12.45 -1.14 10.00
N MET A 181 -11.13 -1.23 10.15
CA MET A 181 -10.32 -0.20 10.79
C MET A 181 -9.67 0.68 9.72
N MET A 182 -9.86 2.00 9.82
CA MET A 182 -9.22 2.98 8.94
C MET A 182 -8.46 3.98 9.82
N LEU A 183 -7.14 3.83 9.88
CA LEU A 183 -6.26 4.67 10.71
C LEU A 183 -5.59 5.74 9.85
N ALA A 184 -5.73 7.00 10.25
CA ALA A 184 -5.09 8.13 9.58
C ALA A 184 -3.68 8.39 10.13
N GLU A 185 -2.81 8.82 9.26
CA GLU A 185 -1.50 9.35 9.64
C GLU A 185 -1.32 10.79 9.17
#